data_c422e476576dd142428557ad5e2b0d01
#
_entry.id   c422e476576dd142428557ad5e2b0d01
#
_cell.length_a   1.000
_cell.length_b   1.000
_cell.length_c   1.000
_cell.angle_alpha   90.00
_cell.angle_beta   90.00
_cell.angle_gamma   90.00
#
_symmetry.space_group_name_H-M   'P 1'
#
loop_
_entity.id
_entity.type
_entity.pdbx_description
1 polymer ?
#
loop_
_entity_poly.entity_id
_entity_poly.type
_entity_poly.pdbx_seq_one_letter_code
_entity_poly.pdbx_strand_id
1 'polypeptide(L)'
;DPTKFIYQSQRDGYNHLYLFDANAANMKGETYNSANGGTYFQAGKVKQLTKGNWLVSDVLGFNTKRKEIIFTAVEGLRSGHFAVNVSNGKISQPFENCKESEHSGMLSASGTYLIDRYSTKDQPRIINLVDTKNFKETANLLTAESPYEGYQMPSIETGTIKAADGTTDLHYRLMKPANFDPAKKYPVIVYVYGGPHAQCVTGGWQNGARGWDTYMAGKGY
;
A
#
# COMPACT_ATOMS: atom_id res chain seq x y z
N ASP A 1 12.89 22.31 -10.33
CA ASP A 1 12.98 22.59 -11.77
C ASP A 1 11.56 22.76 -12.30
N PRO A 2 11.17 23.95 -12.80
CA PRO A 2 9.79 24.23 -13.24
C PRO A 2 9.39 23.46 -14.51
N THR A 3 10.34 22.83 -15.20
CA THR A 3 10.09 22.03 -16.40
C THR A 3 9.89 20.55 -16.10
N LYS A 4 10.00 20.14 -14.85
CA LYS A 4 9.89 18.74 -14.43
C LYS A 4 8.83 18.54 -13.38
N PHE A 5 8.05 17.49 -13.51
CA PHE A 5 7.10 17.07 -12.48
C PHE A 5 7.03 15.54 -12.37
N ILE A 6 6.61 15.12 -11.19
CA ILE A 6 6.37 13.71 -10.89
C ILE A 6 4.87 13.47 -10.97
N TYR A 7 4.47 12.35 -11.56
CA TYR A 7 3.09 11.91 -11.59
C TYR A 7 2.99 10.41 -11.40
N GLN A 8 1.80 9.95 -11.03
CA GLN A 8 1.47 8.55 -10.89
C GLN A 8 0.72 8.07 -12.13
N SER A 9 0.98 6.83 -12.55
CA SER A 9 0.28 6.21 -13.68
C SER A 9 0.23 4.70 -13.54
N GLN A 10 -0.89 4.11 -13.97
CA GLN A 10 -1.11 2.65 -14.02
C GLN A 10 -0.87 2.07 -15.42
N ARG A 11 -0.12 2.76 -16.28
CA ARG A 11 0.06 2.39 -17.70
C ARG A 11 0.71 1.03 -17.93
N ASP A 12 1.43 0.50 -16.94
CA ASP A 12 2.10 -0.80 -16.97
C ASP A 12 1.41 -1.85 -16.07
N GLY A 13 0.17 -1.58 -15.61
CA GLY A 13 -0.65 -2.47 -14.80
C GLY A 13 -0.70 -2.12 -13.31
N TYR A 14 0.34 -1.48 -12.78
CA TYR A 14 0.42 -1.02 -11.38
C TYR A 14 0.60 0.48 -11.29
N ASN A 15 0.20 1.07 -10.17
CA ASN A 15 0.40 2.51 -9.93
C ASN A 15 1.87 2.79 -9.60
N HIS A 16 2.58 3.43 -10.52
CA HIS A 16 4.00 3.76 -10.38
C HIS A 16 4.30 5.23 -10.58
N LEU A 17 5.51 5.64 -10.17
CA LEU A 17 6.01 7.01 -10.29
C LEU A 17 6.75 7.21 -11.60
N TYR A 18 6.43 8.32 -12.25
CA TYR A 18 7.04 8.77 -13.50
C TYR A 18 7.53 10.21 -13.38
N LEU A 19 8.72 10.47 -13.89
CA LEU A 19 9.27 11.81 -14.06
C LEU A 19 8.98 12.27 -15.49
N PHE A 20 8.29 13.39 -15.62
CA PHE A 20 8.10 14.09 -16.88
C PHE A 20 9.05 15.29 -16.95
N ASP A 21 9.75 15.44 -18.08
CA ASP A 21 10.60 16.58 -18.41
C ASP A 21 10.03 17.29 -19.63
N ALA A 22 9.45 18.45 -19.40
CA ALA A 22 8.83 19.31 -20.42
C ALA A 22 9.82 20.29 -21.05
N ASN A 23 11.14 20.09 -20.90
CA ASN A 23 12.12 20.98 -21.54
C ASN A 23 11.92 20.98 -23.06
N ALA A 24 11.84 22.19 -23.66
CA ALA A 24 11.58 22.38 -25.08
C ALA A 24 12.56 21.63 -26.02
N ALA A 25 13.80 21.39 -25.59
CA ALA A 25 14.77 20.57 -26.32
C ALA A 25 14.39 19.07 -26.38
N ASN A 26 13.47 18.61 -25.54
CA ASN A 26 13.01 17.22 -25.44
C ASN A 26 11.59 17.01 -26.01
N MET A 27 11.01 18.03 -26.66
CA MET A 27 9.64 17.97 -27.20
C MET A 27 9.48 17.11 -28.47
N LYS A 28 10.37 16.15 -28.70
CA LYS A 28 10.09 15.04 -29.63
C LYS A 28 9.09 14.11 -28.91
N GLY A 29 7.81 14.39 -29.12
CA GLY A 29 6.76 13.66 -28.47
C GLY A 29 6.62 12.22 -29.02
N GLU A 30 6.17 11.34 -28.17
CA GLU A 30 5.79 9.97 -28.51
C GLU A 30 4.27 9.87 -28.53
N THR A 31 3.74 9.15 -29.52
CA THR A 31 2.33 8.81 -29.58
C THR A 31 2.16 7.46 -28.89
N TYR A 32 1.21 7.35 -27.99
CA TYR A 32 0.83 6.09 -27.36
C TYR A 32 -0.68 5.87 -27.41
N ASN A 33 -1.08 4.62 -27.50
CA ASN A 33 -2.47 4.21 -27.44
C ASN A 33 -2.82 3.82 -26.02
N SER A 34 -3.89 4.38 -25.49
CA SER A 34 -4.40 3.96 -24.18
C SER A 34 -5.20 2.66 -24.30
N ALA A 35 -5.35 1.95 -23.19
CA ALA A 35 -6.20 0.77 -23.10
C ALA A 35 -7.66 1.03 -23.51
N ASN A 36 -8.12 2.28 -23.49
CA ASN A 36 -9.46 2.72 -23.91
C ASN A 36 -9.55 3.05 -25.42
N GLY A 37 -8.55 2.72 -26.22
CA GLY A 37 -8.53 2.94 -27.67
C GLY A 37 -8.24 4.39 -28.12
N GLY A 38 -7.96 5.30 -27.19
CA GLY A 38 -7.55 6.67 -27.50
C GLY A 38 -6.07 6.75 -27.87
N THR A 39 -5.74 7.56 -28.88
CA THR A 39 -4.36 7.91 -29.21
C THR A 39 -3.99 9.24 -28.56
N TYR A 40 -2.92 9.25 -27.79
CA TYR A 40 -2.45 10.44 -27.07
C TYR A 40 -1.05 10.81 -27.53
N PHE A 41 -0.84 12.09 -27.74
CA PHE A 41 0.48 12.65 -28.00
C PHE A 41 1.08 13.15 -26.67
N GLN A 42 2.26 12.64 -26.35
CA GLN A 42 2.99 13.07 -25.16
C GLN A 42 4.23 13.85 -25.61
N ALA A 43 4.17 15.17 -25.47
CA ALA A 43 5.32 16.04 -25.67
C ALA A 43 6.24 16.01 -24.43
N GLY A 44 7.52 15.76 -24.63
CA GLY A 44 8.52 15.69 -23.56
C GLY A 44 9.04 14.28 -23.29
N LYS A 45 10.00 14.19 -22.38
CA LYS A 45 10.64 12.92 -22.01
C LYS A 45 10.03 12.37 -20.73
N VAL A 46 9.59 11.12 -20.77
CA VAL A 46 9.11 10.39 -19.59
C VAL A 46 10.16 9.38 -19.15
N LYS A 47 10.42 9.36 -17.84
CA LYS A 47 11.25 8.35 -17.20
C LYS A 47 10.43 7.65 -16.11
N GLN A 48 10.24 6.35 -16.22
CA GLN A 48 9.67 5.57 -15.13
C GLN A 48 10.68 5.48 -13.99
N LEU A 49 10.25 5.81 -12.78
CA LEU A 49 11.08 5.81 -11.58
C LEU A 49 10.92 4.55 -10.74
N THR A 50 9.69 4.00 -10.70
CA THR A 50 9.38 2.78 -9.94
C THR A 50 8.72 1.76 -10.86
N LYS A 51 8.95 0.47 -10.62
CA LYS A 51 8.38 -0.64 -11.37
C LYS A 51 8.32 -1.92 -10.52
N GLY A 52 7.46 -2.84 -10.90
CA GLY A 52 7.32 -4.14 -10.21
C GLY A 52 5.85 -4.54 -10.06
N ASN A 53 5.60 -5.69 -9.42
CA ASN A 53 4.26 -6.20 -9.16
C ASN A 53 3.67 -5.65 -7.84
N TRP A 54 3.90 -4.39 -7.57
CA TRP A 54 3.45 -3.65 -6.40
C TRP A 54 3.03 -2.24 -6.82
N LEU A 55 2.31 -1.54 -5.98
CA LEU A 55 1.80 -0.21 -6.29
C LEU A 55 2.31 0.85 -5.31
N VAL A 56 2.50 2.08 -5.79
CA VAL A 56 2.63 3.27 -4.96
C VAL A 56 1.25 3.64 -4.46
N SER A 57 1.05 3.58 -3.14
CA SER A 57 -0.22 3.93 -2.50
C SER A 57 -0.32 5.42 -2.18
N ASP A 58 0.80 6.04 -1.78
CA ASP A 58 0.83 7.47 -1.44
C ASP A 58 2.20 8.09 -1.72
N VAL A 59 2.22 9.34 -2.14
CA VAL A 59 3.44 10.15 -2.32
C VAL A 59 3.53 11.15 -1.18
N LEU A 60 4.45 10.91 -0.25
CA LEU A 60 4.57 11.68 0.98
C LEU A 60 5.30 13.02 0.79
N GLY A 61 6.20 13.09 -0.19
CA GLY A 61 6.90 14.33 -0.50
C GLY A 61 8.30 14.13 -1.09
N PHE A 62 9.09 15.19 -1.06
CA PHE A 62 10.40 15.24 -1.70
C PHE A 62 11.50 15.70 -0.74
N ASN A 63 12.59 14.95 -0.69
CA ASN A 63 13.82 15.37 -0.02
C ASN A 63 14.75 16.04 -1.05
N THR A 64 14.84 17.38 -0.98
CA THR A 64 15.61 18.17 -1.96
C THR A 64 17.11 17.90 -1.90
N LYS A 65 17.66 17.68 -0.69
CA LYS A 65 19.10 17.43 -0.50
C LYS A 65 19.55 16.13 -1.12
N ARG A 66 18.72 15.06 -0.98
CA ARG A 66 19.02 13.74 -1.55
C ARG A 66 18.44 13.52 -2.95
N LYS A 67 17.60 14.46 -3.42
CA LYS A 67 16.84 14.33 -4.69
C LYS A 67 16.01 13.06 -4.73
N GLU A 68 15.29 12.79 -3.64
CA GLU A 68 14.50 11.59 -3.44
C GLU A 68 13.02 11.92 -3.25
N ILE A 69 12.16 11.13 -3.87
CA ILE A 69 10.73 11.10 -3.58
C ILE A 69 10.52 10.07 -2.47
N ILE A 70 9.84 10.47 -1.41
CA ILE A 70 9.43 9.59 -0.31
C ILE A 70 7.98 9.17 -0.57
N PHE A 71 7.72 7.88 -0.51
CA PHE A 71 6.41 7.32 -0.84
C PHE A 71 6.12 6.06 0.00
N THR A 72 4.85 5.70 0.06
CA THR A 72 4.36 4.42 0.61
C THR A 72 4.02 3.50 -0.56
N ALA A 73 4.32 2.22 -0.42
CA ALA A 73 3.97 1.20 -1.42
C ALA A 73 3.37 -0.04 -0.77
N VAL A 74 2.59 -0.79 -1.57
CA VAL A 74 1.82 -1.96 -1.14
C VAL A 74 1.99 -3.09 -2.15
N GLU A 75 2.22 -4.30 -1.66
CA GLU A 75 2.18 -5.56 -2.39
C GLU A 75 1.41 -6.61 -1.59
N GLY A 76 0.22 -6.96 -2.05
CA GLY A 76 -0.66 -7.84 -1.28
C GLY A 76 -0.98 -7.27 0.10
N LEU A 77 -0.57 -7.96 1.16
CA LEU A 77 -0.75 -7.53 2.55
C LEU A 77 0.47 -6.80 3.14
N ARG A 78 1.56 -6.72 2.40
CA ARG A 78 2.78 -6.03 2.82
C ARG A 78 2.75 -4.58 2.42
N SER A 79 3.19 -3.70 3.29
CA SER A 79 3.37 -2.29 2.97
C SER A 79 4.61 -1.71 3.66
N GLY A 80 5.04 -0.52 3.23
CA GLY A 80 6.17 0.16 3.82
C GLY A 80 6.47 1.50 3.15
N HIS A 81 7.45 2.21 3.72
CA HIS A 81 7.92 3.47 3.18
C HIS A 81 9.22 3.30 2.41
N PHE A 82 9.35 4.02 1.32
CA PHE A 82 10.48 3.97 0.40
C PHE A 82 10.91 5.36 -0.02
N ALA A 83 12.14 5.43 -0.48
CA ALA A 83 12.64 6.58 -1.23
C ALA A 83 13.11 6.14 -2.61
N VAL A 84 12.81 6.91 -3.64
CA VAL A 84 13.39 6.73 -4.97
C VAL A 84 14.17 7.97 -5.39
N ASN A 85 15.42 7.77 -5.77
CA ASN A 85 16.26 8.85 -6.27
C ASN A 85 15.86 9.21 -7.72
N VAL A 86 15.46 10.46 -7.97
CA VAL A 86 14.94 10.89 -9.27
C VAL A 86 15.99 10.86 -10.39
N SER A 87 17.28 10.96 -10.05
CA SER A 87 18.37 10.99 -11.04
C SER A 87 18.68 9.59 -11.58
N ASN A 88 18.84 8.60 -10.71
CA ASN A 88 19.27 7.26 -11.07
C ASN A 88 18.18 6.16 -10.93
N GLY A 89 17.02 6.46 -10.29
CA GLY A 89 15.94 5.51 -10.07
C GLY A 89 16.22 4.47 -8.98
N LYS A 90 17.27 4.65 -8.18
CA LYS A 90 17.59 3.72 -7.10
C LYS A 90 16.54 3.84 -5.98
N ILE A 91 15.96 2.71 -5.60
CA ILE A 91 15.03 2.59 -4.47
C ILE A 91 15.84 2.28 -3.20
N SER A 92 15.41 2.82 -2.06
CA SER A 92 16.11 2.78 -0.78
C SER A 92 16.29 1.38 -0.19
N GLN A 93 15.32 0.49 -0.41
CA GLN A 93 15.33 -0.88 0.11
C GLN A 93 14.52 -1.81 -0.80
N PRO A 94 14.79 -3.13 -0.78
CA PRO A 94 13.95 -4.12 -1.44
C PRO A 94 12.58 -4.24 -0.77
N PHE A 95 11.54 -4.52 -1.56
CA PHE A 95 10.17 -4.68 -1.04
C PHE A 95 10.04 -5.92 -0.13
N GLU A 96 10.84 -6.92 -0.34
CA GLU A 96 10.89 -8.17 0.43
C GLU A 96 11.19 -7.95 1.92
N ASN A 97 11.76 -6.80 2.28
CA ASN A 97 11.98 -6.42 3.68
C ASN A 97 10.70 -5.95 4.39
N CYS A 98 9.62 -5.69 3.66
CA CYS A 98 8.35 -5.26 4.23
C CYS A 98 7.60 -6.44 4.85
N LYS A 99 6.97 -6.18 5.99
CA LYS A 99 6.09 -7.12 6.69
C LYS A 99 4.63 -6.87 6.32
N GLU A 100 3.76 -7.82 6.63
CA GLU A 100 2.32 -7.60 6.60
C GLU A 100 1.94 -6.53 7.61
N SER A 101 1.48 -5.41 7.09
CA SER A 101 1.19 -4.18 7.85
C SER A 101 0.44 -3.20 6.95
N GLU A 102 -0.10 -2.16 7.54
CA GLU A 102 -0.71 -1.05 6.85
C GLU A 102 -0.08 0.24 7.36
N HIS A 103 0.65 0.93 6.49
CA HIS A 103 1.39 2.14 6.81
C HIS A 103 0.74 3.38 6.21
N SER A 104 0.80 4.48 6.98
CA SER A 104 0.54 5.83 6.50
C SER A 104 1.57 6.79 7.08
N GLY A 105 2.00 7.78 6.31
CA GLY A 105 3.10 8.63 6.69
C GLY A 105 2.81 10.12 6.59
N MET A 106 3.51 10.92 7.42
CA MET A 106 3.56 12.36 7.31
C MET A 106 5.02 12.81 7.30
N LEU A 107 5.45 13.35 6.16
CA LEU A 107 6.83 13.78 5.95
C LEU A 107 7.08 15.16 6.53
N SER A 108 8.22 15.37 7.20
CA SER A 108 8.67 16.71 7.61
C SER A 108 8.98 17.58 6.39
N ALA A 109 8.86 18.89 6.52
CA ALA A 109 9.16 19.86 5.46
C ALA A 109 10.59 19.72 4.88
N SER A 110 11.55 19.29 5.70
CA SER A 110 12.93 19.00 5.25
C SER A 110 13.08 17.70 4.49
N GLY A 111 12.07 16.80 4.54
CA GLY A 111 12.15 15.45 4.00
C GLY A 111 13.07 14.51 4.78
N THR A 112 13.54 14.93 5.98
CA THR A 112 14.51 14.16 6.79
C THR A 112 13.83 13.16 7.71
N TYR A 113 12.68 13.54 8.28
CA TYR A 113 11.93 12.74 9.23
C TYR A 113 10.53 12.44 8.71
N LEU A 114 10.02 11.31 9.11
CA LEU A 114 8.69 10.81 8.80
C LEU A 114 8.01 10.41 10.11
N ILE A 115 6.78 10.88 10.33
CA ILE A 115 5.88 10.25 11.29
C ILE A 115 5.25 9.07 10.57
N ASP A 116 5.62 7.86 10.97
CA ASP A 116 5.03 6.63 10.49
C ASP A 116 3.93 6.17 11.43
N ARG A 117 2.73 6.02 10.92
CA ARG A 117 1.60 5.40 11.62
C ARG A 117 1.32 4.08 10.94
N TYR A 118 1.42 2.99 11.67
CA TYR A 118 1.11 1.69 11.13
C TYR A 118 0.37 0.80 12.12
N SER A 119 -0.21 -0.25 11.59
CA SER A 119 -0.80 -1.35 12.32
C SER A 119 -0.42 -2.67 11.66
N THR A 120 -0.50 -3.75 12.44
CA THR A 120 -0.43 -5.13 11.96
C THR A 120 -1.72 -5.85 12.32
N LYS A 121 -1.88 -7.09 11.89
CA LYS A 121 -3.10 -7.85 12.25
C LYS A 121 -3.33 -7.96 13.77
N ASP A 122 -2.25 -7.99 14.56
CA ASP A 122 -2.28 -8.19 16.02
C ASP A 122 -2.01 -6.91 16.82
N GLN A 123 -1.60 -5.80 16.16
CA GLN A 123 -1.27 -4.54 16.80
C GLN A 123 -2.11 -3.39 16.23
N PRO A 124 -2.99 -2.74 17.05
CA PRO A 124 -3.95 -1.76 16.52
C PRO A 124 -3.31 -0.51 15.95
N ARG A 125 -2.30 0.04 16.60
CA ARG A 125 -1.61 1.24 16.13
C ARG A 125 -0.25 1.39 16.77
N ILE A 126 0.73 1.72 15.95
CA ILE A 126 2.05 2.20 16.37
C ILE A 126 2.29 3.54 15.66
N ILE A 127 2.90 4.49 16.35
CA ILE A 127 3.32 5.76 15.77
C ILE A 127 4.79 5.95 16.12
N ASN A 128 5.62 6.01 15.08
CA ASN A 128 7.06 6.18 15.21
C ASN A 128 7.55 7.45 14.53
N LEU A 129 8.61 8.04 15.05
CA LEU A 129 9.45 8.97 14.33
C LEU A 129 10.55 8.16 13.61
N VAL A 130 10.67 8.36 12.30
CA VAL A 130 11.55 7.58 11.42
C VAL A 130 12.50 8.51 10.67
N ASP A 131 13.79 8.15 10.58
CA ASP A 131 14.75 8.81 9.69
C ASP A 131 14.57 8.29 8.25
N THR A 132 14.26 9.17 7.31
CA THR A 132 14.03 8.81 5.90
C THR A 132 15.29 8.38 5.15
N LYS A 133 16.48 8.50 5.75
CA LYS A 133 17.73 8.06 5.12
C LYS A 133 17.81 6.54 5.02
N ASN A 134 17.29 5.84 5.99
CA ASN A 134 17.35 4.38 6.09
C ASN A 134 16.06 3.73 6.61
N PHE A 135 15.01 4.54 6.81
CA PHE A 135 13.72 4.15 7.37
C PHE A 135 13.83 3.46 8.73
N LYS A 136 14.84 3.84 9.52
CA LYS A 136 14.97 3.37 10.91
C LYS A 136 14.16 4.24 11.85
N GLU A 137 13.49 3.57 12.77
CA GLU A 137 12.86 4.22 13.93
C GLU A 137 13.92 4.94 14.76
N THR A 138 13.63 6.20 15.08
CA THR A 138 14.44 7.05 15.97
C THR A 138 13.77 7.25 17.31
N ALA A 139 12.44 7.18 17.35
CA ALA A 139 11.66 7.21 18.59
C ALA A 139 10.29 6.53 18.36
N ASN A 140 9.83 5.78 19.34
CA ASN A 140 8.43 5.37 19.43
C ASN A 140 7.64 6.47 20.15
N LEU A 141 6.57 6.94 19.53
CA LEU A 141 5.71 8.00 20.06
C LEU A 141 4.43 7.43 20.68
N LEU A 142 3.95 6.29 20.18
CA LEU A 142 2.78 5.59 20.66
C LEU A 142 2.83 4.12 20.29
N THR A 143 2.49 3.27 21.22
CA THR A 143 2.08 1.88 20.97
C THR A 143 0.73 1.70 21.66
N ALA A 144 -0.34 1.58 20.86
CA ALA A 144 -1.69 1.44 21.38
C ALA A 144 -1.92 0.03 21.94
N GLU A 145 -2.61 -0.04 23.06
CA GLU A 145 -3.11 -1.30 23.62
C GLU A 145 -4.26 -1.84 22.77
N SER A 146 -4.48 -3.13 22.85
CA SER A 146 -5.62 -3.76 22.17
C SER A 146 -6.94 -3.32 22.85
N PRO A 147 -7.91 -2.78 22.10
CA PRO A 147 -9.22 -2.47 22.66
C PRO A 147 -10.06 -3.72 23.01
N TYR A 148 -9.54 -4.89 22.65
CA TYR A 148 -10.22 -6.18 22.83
C TYR A 148 -9.58 -7.05 23.92
N GLU A 149 -8.71 -6.46 24.74
CA GLU A 149 -8.15 -7.18 25.89
C GLU A 149 -9.25 -7.67 26.82
N GLY A 150 -9.18 -8.95 27.19
CA GLY A 150 -10.20 -9.61 28.00
C GLY A 150 -11.46 -10.07 27.23
N TYR A 151 -11.58 -9.78 25.95
CA TYR A 151 -12.67 -10.29 25.11
C TYR A 151 -12.28 -11.59 24.42
N GLN A 152 -13.24 -12.47 24.28
CA GLN A 152 -13.10 -13.69 23.46
C GLN A 152 -13.36 -13.34 22.00
N MET A 153 -12.28 -13.04 21.26
CA MET A 153 -12.35 -12.56 19.89
C MET A 153 -12.47 -13.69 18.87
N PRO A 154 -13.18 -13.47 17.74
CA PRO A 154 -13.15 -14.35 16.59
C PRO A 154 -11.72 -14.55 16.07
N SER A 155 -11.41 -15.73 15.54
CA SER A 155 -10.16 -15.97 14.84
C SER A 155 -10.22 -15.40 13.42
N ILE A 156 -9.09 -14.86 12.95
CA ILE A 156 -8.95 -14.29 11.60
C ILE A 156 -7.88 -15.07 10.85
N GLU A 157 -8.27 -15.61 9.70
CA GLU A 157 -7.39 -16.27 8.75
C GLU A 157 -7.37 -15.48 7.43
N THR A 158 -6.20 -15.37 6.83
CA THR A 158 -6.02 -14.77 5.49
C THR A 158 -5.43 -15.79 4.54
N GLY A 159 -5.73 -15.65 3.27
CA GLY A 159 -5.18 -16.50 2.23
C GLY A 159 -5.52 -15.95 0.85
N THR A 160 -5.26 -16.76 -0.16
CA THR A 160 -5.60 -16.45 -1.55
C THR A 160 -6.44 -17.55 -2.16
N ILE A 161 -7.35 -17.15 -3.05
CA ILE A 161 -8.09 -18.04 -3.96
C ILE A 161 -7.86 -17.57 -5.39
N LYS A 162 -7.91 -18.49 -6.34
CA LYS A 162 -7.81 -18.09 -7.76
C LYS A 162 -9.10 -17.44 -8.23
N ALA A 163 -8.94 -16.36 -9.01
CA ALA A 163 -10.03 -15.74 -9.75
C ALA A 163 -10.54 -16.67 -10.85
N ALA A 164 -11.62 -16.29 -11.53
CA ALA A 164 -12.21 -17.06 -12.62
C ALA A 164 -11.26 -17.31 -13.81
N ASP A 165 -10.21 -16.49 -13.95
CA ASP A 165 -9.16 -16.66 -14.96
C ASP A 165 -8.16 -17.79 -14.63
N GLY A 166 -8.25 -18.41 -13.44
CA GLY A 166 -7.37 -19.46 -12.97
C GLY A 166 -5.94 -19.03 -12.60
N THR A 167 -5.60 -17.76 -12.79
CA THR A 167 -4.22 -17.24 -12.63
C THR A 167 -4.10 -16.17 -11.56
N THR A 168 -5.02 -15.22 -11.50
CA THR A 168 -5.00 -14.10 -10.56
C THR A 168 -5.33 -14.56 -9.15
N ASP A 169 -4.46 -14.21 -8.19
CA ASP A 169 -4.71 -14.46 -6.77
C ASP A 169 -5.59 -13.37 -6.16
N LEU A 170 -6.70 -13.78 -5.55
CA LEU A 170 -7.59 -12.91 -4.80
C LEU A 170 -7.37 -13.14 -3.31
N HIS A 171 -6.97 -12.10 -2.59
CA HIS A 171 -6.83 -12.17 -1.14
C HIS A 171 -8.20 -12.27 -0.46
N TYR A 172 -8.34 -13.18 0.50
CA TYR A 172 -9.50 -13.27 1.36
C TYR A 172 -9.12 -13.16 2.84
N ARG A 173 -10.08 -12.74 3.63
CA ARG A 173 -10.09 -12.83 5.09
C ARG A 173 -11.31 -13.67 5.50
N LEU A 174 -11.08 -14.67 6.32
CA LEU A 174 -12.11 -15.50 6.93
C LEU A 174 -12.12 -15.25 8.43
N MET A 175 -13.26 -14.83 8.96
CA MET A 175 -13.49 -14.72 10.40
C MET A 175 -14.34 -15.89 10.86
N LYS A 176 -13.87 -16.57 11.90
CA LYS A 176 -14.57 -17.70 12.52
C LYS A 176 -14.96 -17.35 13.95
N PRO A 177 -16.13 -17.79 14.45
CA PRO A 177 -16.48 -17.61 15.85
C PRO A 177 -15.37 -18.03 16.81
N ALA A 178 -15.25 -17.36 17.97
CA ALA A 178 -14.21 -17.68 18.96
C ALA A 178 -14.25 -19.14 19.44
N ASN A 179 -15.44 -19.74 19.42
CA ASN A 179 -15.70 -21.14 19.78
C ASN A 179 -16.00 -22.00 18.54
N PHE A 180 -15.36 -21.70 17.41
CA PHE A 180 -15.56 -22.43 16.15
C PHE A 180 -15.30 -23.93 16.32
N ASP A 181 -16.27 -24.72 15.89
CA ASP A 181 -16.21 -26.19 15.89
C ASP A 181 -16.28 -26.70 14.43
N PRO A 182 -15.21 -27.29 13.88
CA PRO A 182 -15.19 -27.74 12.49
C PRO A 182 -16.19 -28.87 12.17
N ALA A 183 -16.77 -29.51 13.18
CA ALA A 183 -17.82 -30.51 13.00
C ALA A 183 -19.21 -29.88 12.78
N LYS A 184 -19.39 -28.60 13.01
CA LYS A 184 -20.65 -27.87 12.86
C LYS A 184 -20.72 -27.13 11.54
N LYS A 185 -21.93 -26.85 11.09
CA LYS A 185 -22.21 -25.97 9.96
C LYS A 185 -22.57 -24.59 10.49
N TYR A 186 -22.03 -23.56 9.84
CA TYR A 186 -22.28 -22.18 10.17
C TYR A 186 -22.89 -21.46 8.97
N PRO A 187 -23.78 -20.48 9.15
CA PRO A 187 -24.15 -19.58 8.08
C PRO A 187 -22.95 -18.70 7.70
N VAL A 188 -22.82 -18.35 6.43
CA VAL A 188 -21.69 -17.60 5.92
C VAL A 188 -22.18 -16.29 5.32
N ILE A 189 -21.52 -15.18 5.70
CA ILE A 189 -21.70 -13.88 5.08
C ILE A 189 -20.48 -13.60 4.22
N VAL A 190 -20.69 -13.40 2.91
CA VAL A 190 -19.63 -13.03 1.97
C VAL A 190 -19.73 -11.54 1.70
N TYR A 191 -18.64 -10.81 1.98
CA TYR A 191 -18.50 -9.39 1.67
C TYR A 191 -17.44 -9.20 0.61
N VAL A 192 -17.81 -8.55 -0.49
CA VAL A 192 -16.90 -8.21 -1.59
C VAL A 192 -17.12 -6.75 -2.01
N TYR A 193 -16.07 -6.07 -2.39
CA TYR A 193 -16.18 -4.77 -3.05
C TYR A 193 -16.50 -4.93 -4.55
N GLY A 194 -15.89 -5.91 -5.18
CA GLY A 194 -16.14 -6.26 -6.60
C GLY A 194 -15.68 -5.20 -7.61
N GLY A 195 -14.74 -4.33 -7.24
CA GLY A 195 -14.27 -3.25 -8.10
C GLY A 195 -12.78 -2.91 -7.87
N PRO A 196 -12.17 -2.07 -8.73
CA PRO A 196 -10.71 -1.87 -8.76
C PRO A 196 -10.18 -0.85 -7.74
N HIS A 197 -11.04 -0.14 -6.99
CA HIS A 197 -10.62 1.03 -6.21
C HIS A 197 -10.55 0.81 -4.69
N ALA A 198 -10.86 -0.40 -4.19
CA ALA A 198 -10.76 -0.69 -2.77
C ALA A 198 -10.16 -2.08 -2.52
N GLN A 199 -9.24 -2.13 -1.56
CA GLN A 199 -8.71 -3.36 -1.01
C GLN A 199 -9.38 -3.61 0.35
N CYS A 200 -10.16 -4.69 0.44
CA CYS A 200 -10.92 -5.04 1.65
C CYS A 200 -10.12 -5.89 2.65
N VAL A 201 -9.02 -6.49 2.20
CA VAL A 201 -8.11 -7.29 3.02
C VAL A 201 -6.76 -6.61 3.03
N THR A 202 -6.29 -6.16 4.18
CA THR A 202 -5.02 -5.45 4.36
C THR A 202 -4.13 -6.16 5.35
N GLY A 203 -2.85 -5.77 5.41
CA GLY A 203 -1.93 -6.24 6.45
C GLY A 203 -2.11 -5.56 7.81
N GLY A 204 -3.01 -4.58 7.90
CA GLY A 204 -3.27 -3.78 9.09
C GLY A 204 -4.09 -4.50 10.15
N TRP A 205 -4.56 -3.71 11.13
CA TRP A 205 -5.31 -4.20 12.28
C TRP A 205 -6.47 -5.10 11.88
N GLN A 206 -6.46 -6.33 12.42
CA GLN A 206 -7.44 -7.37 12.10
C GLN A 206 -7.62 -7.62 10.58
N ASN A 207 -6.55 -7.42 9.80
CA ASN A 207 -6.57 -7.52 8.34
C ASN A 207 -7.67 -6.71 7.65
N GLY A 208 -8.01 -5.53 8.22
CA GLY A 208 -9.05 -4.65 7.72
C GLY A 208 -10.49 -5.06 8.12
N ALA A 209 -10.66 -5.98 9.07
CA ALA A 209 -11.98 -6.33 9.56
C ALA A 209 -12.67 -5.15 10.25
N ARG A 210 -13.97 -5.02 10.02
CA ARG A 210 -14.81 -4.00 10.66
C ARG A 210 -15.45 -4.55 11.93
N GLY A 211 -15.84 -3.68 12.85
CA GLY A 211 -16.53 -4.09 14.07
C GLY A 211 -17.81 -4.90 13.81
N TRP A 212 -18.50 -4.63 12.68
CA TRP A 212 -19.65 -5.42 12.25
C TRP A 212 -19.27 -6.87 11.91
N ASP A 213 -18.15 -7.10 11.23
CA ASP A 213 -17.66 -8.44 10.88
C ASP A 213 -17.37 -9.24 12.16
N THR A 214 -16.72 -8.59 13.13
CA THR A 214 -16.45 -9.15 14.46
C THR A 214 -17.75 -9.49 15.22
N TYR A 215 -18.72 -8.58 15.19
CA TYR A 215 -20.02 -8.78 15.83
C TYR A 215 -20.76 -10.00 15.22
N MET A 216 -20.80 -10.11 13.89
CA MET A 216 -21.49 -11.21 13.20
C MET A 216 -20.82 -12.55 13.48
N ALA A 217 -19.47 -12.61 13.47
CA ALA A 217 -18.76 -13.81 13.88
C ALA A 217 -19.06 -14.20 15.34
N GLY A 218 -19.20 -13.22 16.25
CA GLY A 218 -19.66 -13.43 17.62
C GLY A 218 -21.10 -13.95 17.73
N LYS A 219 -21.93 -13.76 16.70
CA LYS A 219 -23.29 -14.32 16.60
C LYS A 219 -23.36 -15.68 15.94
N GLY A 220 -22.23 -16.25 15.54
CA GLY A 220 -22.14 -17.59 14.97
C GLY A 220 -22.25 -17.66 13.45
N TYR A 221 -21.90 -16.53 12.78
CA TYR A 221 -21.74 -16.50 11.33
C TYR A 221 -20.30 -16.77 10.93
#